data_c6255120af8370ba215f7b73a863d0f1
#
_entry.id   c6255120af8370ba215f7b73a863d0f1
#
_cell.length_a   1.000
_cell.length_b   1.000
_cell.length_c   1.000
_cell.angle_alpha   90.00
_cell.angle_beta   90.00
_cell.angle_gamma   90.00
#
_symmetry.space_group_name_H-M   'P 1'
#
loop_
_entity.id
_entity.type
_entity.pdbx_description
1 polymer ?
#
loop_
_entity_poly.entity_id
_entity_poly.type
_entity_poly.pdbx_seq_one_letter_code
_entity_poly.pdbx_strand_id
1 'polypeptide(L)'
;VGARPSATDRRERRPVAPDGLVVVDKPAGWTSHDVVGRGRRLAGTRKVGHAGTLDPMATGVLVLGVGRATKLLTYVVGADKDYDATIRLGAATTTDDAEGEVLVRADASAVVRADLDAGVAGLTGEILQVPSTVSAIKVDGQRAYARARAGEEVALAARPVVVSRFDVLAVRLVVPGEQGVPDDAPPALDVDVTVTVSSGTYVRALARDLGSALGVGGHLTALRRTRVGGYGLDVASTLEELEAQADRDGVLATLPLAQAARATFPVRELTPEQATALSYGQWVDASGTPGTTAAMSPTGELVALVEDTRRGGKDLARPVLVLAPA
;
A
#
# COMPACT_ATOMS: atom_id res chain seq x y z
N VAL A 1 4.33 -36.51 39.13
CA VAL A 1 5.36 -35.47 39.25
C VAL A 1 5.77 -35.12 37.84
N GLY A 2 5.09 -34.10 37.25
CA GLY A 2 5.38 -33.61 35.91
C GLY A 2 6.50 -32.59 35.99
N ALA A 3 7.61 -32.85 35.32
CA ALA A 3 8.70 -31.91 35.17
C ALA A 3 8.21 -30.65 34.39
N ARG A 4 8.41 -29.49 35.01
CA ARG A 4 8.22 -28.19 34.31
C ARG A 4 9.26 -28.11 33.19
N PRO A 5 8.87 -27.67 31.93
CA PRO A 5 9.85 -27.46 30.89
C PRO A 5 10.85 -26.39 31.34
N SER A 6 12.14 -26.67 31.13
CA SER A 6 13.25 -25.81 31.52
C SER A 6 13.23 -24.49 30.77
N ALA A 7 13.67 -23.43 31.45
CA ALA A 7 13.70 -22.02 30.98
C ALA A 7 14.80 -21.73 29.93
N THR A 8 14.98 -22.59 28.93
CA THR A 8 16.06 -22.48 27.92
C THR A 8 15.59 -22.14 26.51
N ASP A 9 14.36 -21.69 26.30
CA ASP A 9 13.95 -21.14 25.01
C ASP A 9 13.65 -19.61 25.10
N ARG A 10 14.55 -18.85 25.73
CA ARG A 10 14.68 -17.42 25.43
C ARG A 10 15.47 -17.33 24.11
N ARG A 11 14.76 -17.38 22.97
CA ARG A 11 15.33 -16.90 21.72
C ARG A 11 15.97 -15.53 22.00
N GLU A 12 17.29 -15.46 21.89
CA GLU A 12 18.06 -14.24 22.12
C GLU A 12 17.39 -13.11 21.33
N ARG A 13 17.10 -12.01 22.03
CA ARG A 13 16.47 -10.84 21.38
C ARG A 13 17.46 -10.33 20.36
N ARG A 14 17.03 -10.27 19.10
CA ARG A 14 17.83 -9.66 18.03
C ARG A 14 18.21 -8.23 18.41
N PRO A 15 19.39 -7.75 18.00
CA PRO A 15 19.76 -6.34 18.10
C PRO A 15 18.70 -5.46 17.45
N VAL A 16 18.55 -4.24 17.99
CA VAL A 16 17.60 -3.26 17.43
C VAL A 16 18.13 -2.76 16.09
N ALA A 17 17.35 -2.92 15.03
CA ALA A 17 17.68 -2.43 13.72
C ALA A 17 17.76 -0.89 13.67
N PRO A 18 18.59 -0.31 12.80
CA PRO A 18 18.64 1.12 12.58
C PRO A 18 17.27 1.68 12.17
N ASP A 19 17.02 2.98 12.47
CA ASP A 19 15.86 3.70 11.96
C ASP A 19 15.89 3.74 10.43
N GLY A 20 14.84 3.29 9.77
CA GLY A 20 14.79 3.25 8.30
C GLY A 20 13.56 2.55 7.77
N LEU A 21 13.46 2.45 6.45
CA LEU A 21 12.39 1.68 5.80
C LEU A 21 12.88 0.27 5.47
N VAL A 22 11.92 -0.65 5.40
CA VAL A 22 12.11 -2.00 4.84
C VAL A 22 11.01 -2.20 3.81
N VAL A 23 11.39 -2.48 2.57
CA VAL A 23 10.45 -2.75 1.49
C VAL A 23 10.29 -4.27 1.37
N VAL A 24 9.10 -4.75 1.66
CA VAL A 24 8.80 -6.19 1.70
C VAL A 24 8.01 -6.57 0.45
N ASP A 25 8.43 -7.63 -0.25
CA ASP A 25 7.56 -8.35 -1.19
C ASP A 25 6.66 -9.28 -0.37
N LYS A 26 5.43 -8.82 -0.08
CA LYS A 26 4.47 -9.55 0.73
C LYS A 26 3.98 -10.80 0.00
N PRO A 27 4.08 -12.00 0.56
CA PRO A 27 3.48 -13.19 -0.02
C PRO A 27 1.95 -13.19 0.10
N ALA A 28 1.29 -14.01 -0.71
CA ALA A 28 -0.14 -14.29 -0.58
C ALA A 28 -0.47 -14.96 0.77
N GLY A 29 -1.71 -14.79 1.24
CA GLY A 29 -2.22 -15.40 2.46
C GLY A 29 -1.80 -14.71 3.76
N TRP A 30 -0.89 -13.74 3.71
CA TRP A 30 -0.46 -12.95 4.88
C TRP A 30 -1.23 -11.63 4.95
N THR A 31 -1.67 -11.26 6.15
CA THR A 31 -2.15 -9.90 6.38
C THR A 31 -0.96 -8.93 6.50
N SER A 32 -1.20 -7.64 6.23
CA SER A 32 -0.18 -6.60 6.48
C SER A 32 0.27 -6.56 7.96
N HIS A 33 -0.61 -6.95 8.89
CA HIS A 33 -0.29 -7.03 10.32
C HIS A 33 0.64 -8.21 10.65
N ASP A 34 0.50 -9.35 9.98
CA ASP A 34 1.40 -10.49 10.14
C ASP A 34 2.81 -10.13 9.69
N VAL A 35 2.92 -9.41 8.54
CA VAL A 35 4.19 -8.90 8.04
C VAL A 35 4.82 -7.91 9.03
N VAL A 36 4.04 -6.98 9.61
CA VAL A 36 4.53 -6.10 10.68
C VAL A 36 4.98 -6.90 11.90
N GLY A 37 4.22 -7.95 12.28
CA GLY A 37 4.59 -8.87 13.37
C GLY A 37 5.93 -9.55 13.12
N ARG A 38 6.18 -10.02 11.88
CA ARG A 38 7.47 -10.58 11.47
C ARG A 38 8.56 -9.52 11.48
N GLY A 39 8.30 -8.34 10.92
CA GLY A 39 9.21 -7.19 10.90
C GLY A 39 9.65 -6.77 12.31
N ARG A 40 8.74 -6.75 13.30
CA ARG A 40 9.07 -6.47 14.70
C ARG A 40 10.07 -7.47 15.28
N ARG A 41 9.92 -8.77 14.96
CA ARG A 41 10.86 -9.81 15.41
C ARG A 41 12.22 -9.63 14.77
N LEU A 42 12.27 -9.40 13.45
CA LEU A 42 13.52 -9.20 12.70
C LEU A 42 14.24 -7.92 13.12
N ALA A 43 13.51 -6.84 13.34
CA ALA A 43 14.07 -5.54 13.74
C ALA A 43 14.39 -5.42 15.24
N GLY A 44 14.11 -6.44 16.06
CA GLY A 44 14.36 -6.40 17.52
C GLY A 44 13.59 -5.31 18.28
N THR A 45 12.56 -4.69 17.66
CA THR A 45 11.80 -3.59 18.25
C THR A 45 10.30 -3.69 17.94
N ARG A 46 9.48 -3.16 18.88
CA ARG A 46 8.02 -3.04 18.66
C ARG A 46 7.65 -1.86 17.76
N LYS A 47 8.56 -0.89 17.57
CA LYS A 47 8.31 0.32 16.80
C LYS A 47 8.46 0.04 15.30
N VAL A 48 7.49 -0.72 14.76
CA VAL A 48 7.36 -1.05 13.35
C VAL A 48 5.90 -0.84 12.92
N GLY A 49 5.68 -0.17 11.81
CA GLY A 49 4.39 0.06 11.17
C GLY A 49 4.49 -0.16 9.65
N HIS A 50 3.38 -0.03 8.91
CA HIS A 50 3.35 -0.16 7.46
C HIS A 50 2.68 1.04 6.78
N ALA A 51 3.02 1.29 5.51
CA ALA A 51 2.42 2.32 4.67
C ALA A 51 1.42 1.71 3.67
N GLY A 52 0.14 1.69 4.05
CA GLY A 52 -0.95 1.21 3.20
C GLY A 52 -1.14 -0.30 3.25
N THR A 53 -2.33 -0.71 3.67
CA THR A 53 -2.73 -2.12 3.78
C THR A 53 -2.71 -2.80 2.41
N LEU A 54 -2.30 -4.06 2.38
CA LEU A 54 -2.57 -5.03 1.33
C LEU A 54 -3.50 -6.09 1.89
N ASP A 55 -4.50 -6.49 1.09
CA ASP A 55 -5.41 -7.59 1.42
C ASP A 55 -4.64 -8.92 1.52
N PRO A 56 -5.16 -9.95 2.20
CA PRO A 56 -4.46 -11.22 2.36
C PRO A 56 -4.10 -11.88 1.02
N MET A 57 -5.03 -11.89 0.06
CA MET A 57 -4.81 -12.46 -1.27
C MET A 57 -3.77 -11.67 -2.09
N ALA A 58 -3.62 -10.37 -1.84
CA ALA A 58 -2.71 -9.52 -2.60
C ALA A 58 -1.25 -9.76 -2.22
N THR A 59 -0.36 -9.61 -3.22
CA THR A 59 1.09 -9.75 -3.07
C THR A 59 1.82 -8.42 -3.37
N GLY A 60 3.15 -8.41 -3.21
CA GLY A 60 4.00 -7.31 -3.66
C GLY A 60 4.34 -6.29 -2.59
N VAL A 61 4.70 -5.10 -3.03
CA VAL A 61 5.34 -4.07 -2.23
C VAL A 61 4.53 -3.66 -1.00
N LEU A 62 5.08 -3.92 0.19
CA LEU A 62 4.60 -3.40 1.47
C LEU A 62 5.75 -2.68 2.18
N VAL A 63 5.66 -1.36 2.30
CA VAL A 63 6.69 -0.55 2.94
C VAL A 63 6.48 -0.54 4.45
N LEU A 64 7.49 -1.01 5.20
CA LEU A 64 7.55 -0.93 6.65
C LEU A 64 8.46 0.21 7.09
N GLY A 65 8.07 0.91 8.15
CA GLY A 65 8.94 1.85 8.86
C GLY A 65 9.41 1.25 10.16
N VAL A 66 10.71 1.32 10.44
CA VAL A 66 11.36 0.87 11.66
C VAL A 66 11.84 2.09 12.47
N GLY A 67 11.58 2.07 13.77
CA GLY A 67 12.01 3.14 14.66
C GLY A 67 11.40 4.51 14.30
N ARG A 68 12.24 5.55 14.11
CA ARG A 68 11.79 6.90 13.73
C ARG A 68 11.14 6.95 12.34
N ALA A 69 11.50 6.01 11.44
CA ALA A 69 10.90 5.94 10.12
C ALA A 69 9.38 5.68 10.14
N THR A 70 8.83 5.16 11.24
CA THR A 70 7.36 5.05 11.39
C THR A 70 6.64 6.39 11.21
N LYS A 71 7.30 7.51 11.48
CA LYS A 71 6.75 8.85 11.26
C LYS A 71 6.66 9.23 9.77
N LEU A 72 7.53 8.66 8.91
CA LEU A 72 7.50 8.89 7.46
C LEU A 72 6.34 8.17 6.77
N LEU A 73 5.81 7.10 7.40
CA LEU A 73 4.79 6.25 6.78
C LEU A 73 3.52 7.01 6.38
N THR A 74 3.15 8.06 7.10
CA THR A 74 1.99 8.90 6.77
C THR A 74 2.12 9.53 5.38
N TYR A 75 3.33 9.95 5.02
CA TYR A 75 3.62 10.55 3.72
C TYR A 75 3.72 9.48 2.61
N VAL A 76 4.33 8.33 2.92
CA VAL A 76 4.40 7.19 1.98
C VAL A 76 3.00 6.64 1.68
N VAL A 77 2.09 6.61 2.67
CA VAL A 77 0.68 6.23 2.47
C VAL A 77 0.00 7.11 1.44
N GLY A 78 0.30 8.42 1.41
CA GLY A 78 -0.28 9.38 0.48
C GLY A 78 0.19 9.23 -0.98
N ALA A 79 1.30 8.53 -1.22
CA ALA A 79 1.86 8.36 -2.57
C ALA A 79 0.97 7.48 -3.47
N ASP A 80 1.13 7.65 -4.79
CA ASP A 80 0.51 6.81 -5.80
C ASP A 80 1.05 5.38 -5.75
N LYS A 81 0.27 4.46 -6.27
CA LYS A 81 0.56 3.04 -6.26
C LYS A 81 0.30 2.42 -7.62
N ASP A 82 1.19 1.51 -8.02
CA ASP A 82 0.99 0.70 -9.21
C ASP A 82 0.63 -0.73 -8.81
N TYR A 83 -0.27 -1.31 -9.59
CA TYR A 83 -0.69 -2.68 -9.42
C TYR A 83 -0.80 -3.39 -10.77
N ASP A 84 -0.40 -4.66 -10.77
CA ASP A 84 -0.82 -5.64 -11.76
C ASP A 84 -1.95 -6.48 -11.16
N ALA A 85 -3.01 -6.70 -11.93
CA ALA A 85 -4.18 -7.42 -11.46
C ALA A 85 -4.80 -8.27 -12.57
N THR A 86 -5.51 -9.33 -12.16
CA THR A 86 -6.41 -10.06 -13.04
C THR A 86 -7.84 -9.82 -12.57
N ILE A 87 -8.65 -9.23 -13.44
CA ILE A 87 -10.08 -9.02 -13.24
C ILE A 87 -10.81 -10.16 -13.94
N ARG A 88 -11.61 -10.91 -13.18
CA ARG A 88 -12.53 -11.88 -13.75
C ARG A 88 -13.89 -11.24 -13.95
N LEU A 89 -14.33 -11.17 -15.20
CA LEU A 89 -15.68 -10.80 -15.62
C LEU A 89 -16.53 -12.06 -15.75
N GLY A 90 -17.83 -11.95 -15.43
CA GLY A 90 -18.77 -13.08 -15.44
C GLY A 90 -19.22 -13.52 -14.05
N ALA A 91 -18.71 -12.90 -12.99
CA ALA A 91 -19.21 -13.13 -11.63
C ALA A 91 -18.95 -11.93 -10.72
N ALA A 92 -19.89 -11.63 -9.82
CA ALA A 92 -19.70 -10.71 -8.71
C ALA A 92 -19.57 -11.50 -7.40
N THR A 93 -18.75 -11.02 -6.46
CA THR A 93 -18.54 -11.63 -5.14
C THR A 93 -18.79 -10.65 -4.00
N THR A 94 -18.99 -11.17 -2.79
CA THR A 94 -19.28 -10.36 -1.59
C THR A 94 -18.13 -9.44 -1.18
N THR A 95 -16.88 -9.75 -1.59
CA THR A 95 -15.66 -9.00 -1.22
C THR A 95 -15.01 -8.27 -2.39
N ASP A 96 -15.60 -8.35 -3.59
CA ASP A 96 -15.06 -7.87 -4.86
C ASP A 96 -13.72 -8.56 -5.24
N ASP A 97 -13.41 -9.73 -4.64
CA ASP A 97 -12.26 -10.58 -4.92
C ASP A 97 -12.61 -12.08 -4.81
N ALA A 98 -11.63 -12.94 -5.08
CA ALA A 98 -11.82 -14.40 -5.10
C ALA A 98 -12.00 -15.03 -3.70
N GLU A 99 -11.80 -14.29 -2.60
CA GLU A 99 -12.03 -14.77 -1.23
C GLU A 99 -13.51 -14.68 -0.84
N GLY A 100 -14.34 -13.93 -1.61
CA GLY A 100 -15.76 -13.73 -1.36
C GLY A 100 -16.65 -14.81 -1.93
N GLU A 101 -17.84 -14.95 -1.34
CA GLU A 101 -18.91 -15.79 -1.89
C GLU A 101 -19.44 -15.18 -3.19
N VAL A 102 -19.74 -16.01 -4.18
CA VAL A 102 -20.30 -15.57 -5.46
C VAL A 102 -21.77 -15.18 -5.25
N LEU A 103 -22.11 -13.94 -5.62
CA LEU A 103 -23.44 -13.37 -5.53
C LEU A 103 -24.26 -13.66 -6.81
N VAL A 104 -23.63 -13.50 -7.97
CA VAL A 104 -24.26 -13.66 -9.29
C VAL A 104 -23.22 -14.13 -10.30
N ARG A 105 -23.66 -14.92 -11.29
CA ARG A 105 -22.90 -15.30 -12.46
C ARG A 105 -23.62 -14.89 -13.73
N ALA A 106 -22.85 -14.52 -14.76
CA ALA A 106 -23.34 -14.18 -16.08
C ALA A 106 -22.34 -14.66 -17.14
N ASP A 107 -22.84 -14.89 -18.35
CA ASP A 107 -21.99 -15.23 -19.48
C ASP A 107 -21.21 -13.98 -19.94
N ALA A 108 -19.89 -14.02 -19.81
CA ALA A 108 -19.02 -12.94 -20.25
C ALA A 108 -18.43 -13.16 -21.65
N SER A 109 -18.75 -14.27 -22.34
CA SER A 109 -18.19 -14.60 -23.66
C SER A 109 -18.57 -13.60 -24.76
N ALA A 110 -19.67 -12.88 -24.58
CA ALA A 110 -20.14 -11.85 -25.51
C ALA A 110 -19.49 -10.47 -25.31
N VAL A 111 -18.70 -10.26 -24.27
CA VAL A 111 -18.01 -8.98 -24.04
C VAL A 111 -16.92 -8.80 -25.08
N VAL A 112 -17.06 -7.76 -25.92
CA VAL A 112 -16.08 -7.46 -26.95
C VAL A 112 -15.06 -6.43 -26.47
N ARG A 113 -13.91 -6.39 -27.12
CA ARG A 113 -12.80 -5.51 -26.75
C ARG A 113 -13.22 -4.03 -26.70
N ALA A 114 -14.07 -3.57 -27.59
CA ALA A 114 -14.53 -2.19 -27.62
C ALA A 114 -15.33 -1.79 -26.37
N ASP A 115 -16.20 -2.69 -25.86
CA ASP A 115 -16.97 -2.45 -24.64
C ASP A 115 -16.06 -2.42 -23.41
N LEU A 116 -15.06 -3.33 -23.37
CA LEU A 116 -14.06 -3.35 -22.31
C LEU A 116 -13.24 -2.06 -22.29
N ASP A 117 -12.76 -1.60 -23.44
CA ASP A 117 -11.98 -0.37 -23.56
C ASP A 117 -12.83 0.86 -23.15
N ALA A 118 -14.12 0.89 -23.51
CA ALA A 118 -15.05 1.94 -23.09
C ALA A 118 -15.28 1.93 -21.56
N GLY A 119 -15.46 0.72 -20.96
CA GLY A 119 -15.59 0.56 -19.52
C GLY A 119 -14.34 1.02 -18.77
N VAL A 120 -13.16 0.67 -19.25
CA VAL A 120 -11.86 1.10 -18.70
C VAL A 120 -11.69 2.60 -18.80
N ALA A 121 -12.04 3.20 -19.94
CA ALA A 121 -11.98 4.65 -20.13
C ALA A 121 -12.88 5.39 -19.13
N GLY A 122 -14.08 4.85 -18.82
CA GLY A 122 -14.99 5.41 -17.82
C GLY A 122 -14.49 5.31 -16.36
N LEU A 123 -13.49 4.46 -16.10
CA LEU A 123 -12.86 4.27 -14.79
C LEU A 123 -11.45 4.90 -14.71
N THR A 124 -11.04 5.65 -15.74
CA THR A 124 -9.74 6.33 -15.81
C THR A 124 -9.91 7.83 -15.58
N GLY A 125 -8.96 8.46 -14.92
CA GLY A 125 -9.01 9.89 -14.55
C GLY A 125 -9.54 10.12 -13.14
N GLU A 126 -10.17 11.25 -12.89
CA GLU A 126 -10.84 11.57 -11.63
C GLU A 126 -12.20 10.90 -11.57
N ILE A 127 -12.40 10.00 -10.63
CA ILE A 127 -13.65 9.25 -10.48
C ILE A 127 -14.17 9.32 -9.05
N LEU A 128 -15.48 9.09 -8.89
CA LEU A 128 -16.11 8.85 -7.59
C LEU A 128 -16.24 7.35 -7.37
N GLN A 129 -15.50 6.79 -6.42
CA GLN A 129 -15.50 5.37 -6.12
C GLN A 129 -16.18 5.07 -4.78
N VAL A 130 -17.11 4.14 -4.77
CA VAL A 130 -17.62 3.52 -3.55
C VAL A 130 -16.64 2.42 -3.15
N PRO A 131 -16.01 2.51 -1.96
CA PRO A 131 -15.07 1.48 -1.50
C PRO A 131 -15.73 0.11 -1.39
N SER A 132 -14.92 -0.97 -1.50
CA SER A 132 -15.39 -2.32 -1.20
C SER A 132 -15.88 -2.42 0.26
N THR A 133 -16.97 -3.15 0.49
CA THR A 133 -17.61 -3.30 1.82
C THR A 133 -16.67 -3.89 2.85
N VAL A 134 -15.81 -4.82 2.44
CA VAL A 134 -14.73 -5.37 3.27
C VAL A 134 -13.51 -4.45 3.18
N SER A 135 -13.50 -3.37 3.97
CA SER A 135 -12.42 -2.38 3.96
C SER A 135 -11.99 -1.95 5.36
N ALA A 136 -10.80 -1.37 5.47
CA ALA A 136 -10.26 -0.83 6.72
C ALA A 136 -10.88 0.52 7.14
N ILE A 137 -11.85 1.04 6.37
CA ILE A 137 -12.54 2.31 6.64
C ILE A 137 -13.31 2.20 7.95
N LYS A 138 -13.23 3.24 8.76
CA LYS A 138 -14.03 3.37 9.97
C LYS A 138 -15.36 4.08 9.65
N VAL A 139 -16.47 3.42 9.99
CA VAL A 139 -17.82 4.00 9.98
C VAL A 139 -18.28 4.00 11.43
N ASP A 140 -18.65 5.16 11.97
CA ASP A 140 -19.05 5.35 13.38
C ASP A 140 -18.04 4.78 14.40
N GLY A 141 -16.74 4.92 14.10
CA GLY A 141 -15.65 4.46 14.98
C GLY A 141 -15.29 2.97 14.86
N GLN A 142 -16.10 2.17 14.17
CA GLN A 142 -15.84 0.75 13.90
C GLN A 142 -15.34 0.54 12.45
N ARG A 143 -14.47 -0.44 12.23
CA ARG A 143 -14.00 -0.77 10.87
C ARG A 143 -15.15 -1.41 10.07
N ALA A 144 -15.37 -0.97 8.82
CA ALA A 144 -16.42 -1.50 7.92
C ALA A 144 -16.33 -3.04 7.80
N TYR A 145 -15.12 -3.59 7.74
CA TYR A 145 -14.84 -5.01 7.79
C TYR A 145 -15.45 -5.75 9.00
N ALA A 146 -15.42 -5.15 10.20
CA ALA A 146 -15.98 -5.78 11.39
C ALA A 146 -17.50 -5.81 11.36
N ARG A 147 -18.13 -4.76 10.83
CA ARG A 147 -19.59 -4.64 10.66
C ARG A 147 -20.10 -5.58 9.56
N ALA A 148 -19.40 -5.64 8.41
CA ALA A 148 -19.74 -6.55 7.32
C ALA A 148 -19.72 -8.03 7.77
N ARG A 149 -18.73 -8.43 8.59
CA ARG A 149 -18.69 -9.78 9.21
C ARG A 149 -19.82 -10.03 10.22
N ALA A 150 -20.34 -9.00 10.84
CA ALA A 150 -21.51 -9.10 11.72
C ALA A 150 -22.84 -9.15 10.94
N GLY A 151 -22.81 -9.15 9.58
CA GLY A 151 -24.00 -9.16 8.72
C GLY A 151 -24.69 -7.80 8.60
N GLU A 152 -24.04 -6.71 9.02
CA GLU A 152 -24.59 -5.37 8.89
C GLU A 152 -24.39 -4.81 7.47
N GLU A 153 -25.44 -4.27 6.88
CA GLU A 153 -25.35 -3.52 5.62
C GLU A 153 -24.67 -2.17 5.85
N VAL A 154 -23.44 -2.00 5.33
CA VAL A 154 -22.67 -0.78 5.52
C VAL A 154 -22.71 0.04 4.24
N ALA A 155 -23.54 1.09 4.21
CA ALA A 155 -23.53 2.07 3.13
C ALA A 155 -22.26 2.93 3.21
N LEU A 156 -21.34 2.77 2.26
CA LEU A 156 -20.14 3.59 2.16
C LEU A 156 -20.37 4.73 1.16
N ALA A 157 -20.01 5.96 1.57
CA ALA A 157 -20.08 7.11 0.68
C ALA A 157 -19.01 7.01 -0.43
N ALA A 158 -19.37 7.40 -1.65
CA ALA A 158 -18.42 7.56 -2.73
C ALA A 158 -17.36 8.62 -2.37
N ARG A 159 -16.11 8.38 -2.80
CA ARG A 159 -14.97 9.26 -2.53
C ARG A 159 -14.22 9.57 -3.82
N PRO A 160 -13.72 10.81 -3.99
CA PRO A 160 -12.91 11.14 -5.14
C PRO A 160 -11.57 10.40 -5.06
N VAL A 161 -11.20 9.76 -6.16
CA VAL A 161 -9.92 9.09 -6.37
C VAL A 161 -9.45 9.37 -7.80
N VAL A 162 -8.14 9.19 -8.05
CA VAL A 162 -7.56 9.35 -9.37
C VAL A 162 -6.99 8.02 -9.83
N VAL A 163 -7.43 7.57 -11.01
CA VAL A 163 -6.84 6.44 -11.74
C VAL A 163 -6.07 7.04 -12.91
N SER A 164 -4.77 7.30 -12.72
CA SER A 164 -3.95 7.95 -13.73
C SER A 164 -3.57 7.05 -14.90
N ARG A 165 -3.67 5.73 -14.69
CA ARG A 165 -3.42 4.70 -15.70
C ARG A 165 -4.30 3.49 -15.46
N PHE A 166 -4.90 2.96 -16.53
CA PHE A 166 -5.64 1.70 -16.49
C PHE A 166 -5.50 1.03 -17.88
N ASP A 167 -4.51 0.16 -18.02
CA ASP A 167 -4.20 -0.51 -19.29
C ASP A 167 -4.61 -1.98 -19.22
N VAL A 168 -5.28 -2.43 -20.28
CA VAL A 168 -5.60 -3.84 -20.51
C VAL A 168 -4.44 -4.50 -21.26
N LEU A 169 -3.79 -5.46 -20.61
CA LEU A 169 -2.62 -6.17 -21.13
C LEU A 169 -3.01 -7.41 -21.94
N ALA A 170 -3.96 -8.20 -21.42
CA ALA A 170 -4.44 -9.42 -22.07
C ALA A 170 -5.90 -9.70 -21.69
N VAL A 171 -6.59 -10.41 -22.57
CA VAL A 171 -7.96 -10.92 -22.34
C VAL A 171 -7.98 -12.40 -22.71
N ARG A 172 -8.49 -13.24 -21.81
CA ARG A 172 -8.56 -14.69 -21.97
C ARG A 172 -9.97 -15.19 -21.63
N LEU A 173 -10.56 -15.96 -22.53
CA LEU A 173 -11.78 -16.71 -22.24
C LEU A 173 -11.44 -17.85 -21.27
N VAL A 174 -12.22 -17.98 -20.21
CA VAL A 174 -12.14 -19.10 -19.25
C VAL A 174 -13.41 -19.89 -19.36
N VAL A 175 -13.27 -21.13 -19.83
CA VAL A 175 -14.42 -22.02 -20.01
C VAL A 175 -14.77 -22.74 -18.71
N PRO A 176 -16.03 -23.25 -18.59
CA PRO A 176 -16.42 -24.08 -17.45
C PRO A 176 -15.45 -25.21 -17.17
N GLY A 177 -15.17 -25.49 -15.90
CA GLY A 177 -14.21 -26.50 -15.47
C GLY A 177 -12.74 -26.02 -15.39
N GLU A 178 -12.43 -24.83 -15.90
CA GLU A 178 -11.07 -24.28 -15.88
C GLU A 178 -10.90 -23.16 -14.87
N GLN A 179 -9.69 -23.04 -14.33
CA GLN A 179 -9.23 -21.90 -13.49
C GLN A 179 -10.21 -21.48 -12.38
N GLY A 180 -10.92 -22.44 -11.76
CA GLY A 180 -11.87 -22.19 -10.67
C GLY A 180 -13.24 -21.70 -11.13
N VAL A 181 -13.56 -21.75 -12.42
CA VAL A 181 -14.93 -21.66 -12.96
C VAL A 181 -15.58 -23.04 -12.86
N PRO A 182 -16.71 -23.19 -12.12
CA PRO A 182 -17.40 -24.49 -12.01
C PRO A 182 -17.85 -25.04 -13.37
N ASP A 183 -17.98 -26.36 -13.48
CA ASP A 183 -18.38 -27.06 -14.71
C ASP A 183 -19.77 -26.63 -15.23
N ASP A 184 -20.67 -26.21 -14.32
CA ASP A 184 -22.04 -25.80 -14.61
C ASP A 184 -22.18 -24.27 -14.71
N ALA A 185 -21.10 -23.50 -14.57
CA ALA A 185 -21.13 -22.05 -14.66
C ALA A 185 -21.00 -21.55 -16.11
N PRO A 186 -21.52 -20.35 -16.43
CA PRO A 186 -21.26 -19.75 -17.74
C PRO A 186 -19.78 -19.39 -17.91
N PRO A 187 -19.30 -19.22 -19.17
CA PRO A 187 -17.94 -18.76 -19.45
C PRO A 187 -17.63 -17.41 -18.83
N ALA A 188 -16.39 -17.24 -18.37
CA ALA A 188 -15.85 -16.01 -17.80
C ALA A 188 -14.76 -15.42 -18.70
N LEU A 189 -14.38 -14.16 -18.49
CA LEU A 189 -13.21 -13.54 -19.10
C LEU A 189 -12.24 -13.11 -18.00
N ASP A 190 -10.98 -13.55 -18.09
CA ASP A 190 -9.89 -13.02 -17.32
C ASP A 190 -9.23 -11.88 -18.10
N VAL A 191 -9.18 -10.72 -17.48
CA VAL A 191 -8.59 -9.48 -18.02
C VAL A 191 -7.39 -9.12 -17.18
N ASP A 192 -6.18 -9.27 -17.73
CA ASP A 192 -4.96 -8.81 -17.07
C ASP A 192 -4.80 -7.32 -17.31
N VAL A 193 -4.56 -6.59 -16.25
CA VAL A 193 -4.48 -5.13 -16.27
C VAL A 193 -3.29 -4.63 -15.45
N THR A 194 -2.79 -3.44 -15.82
CA THR A 194 -1.92 -2.65 -14.94
C THR A 194 -2.61 -1.32 -14.66
N VAL A 195 -2.56 -0.89 -13.39
CA VAL A 195 -3.21 0.37 -12.96
C VAL A 195 -2.26 1.20 -12.13
N THR A 196 -2.31 2.53 -12.32
CA THR A 196 -1.69 3.52 -11.42
C THR A 196 -2.78 4.34 -10.77
N VAL A 197 -2.81 4.34 -9.44
CA VAL A 197 -3.92 4.93 -8.67
C VAL A 197 -3.42 5.79 -7.51
N SER A 198 -4.19 6.83 -7.21
CA SER A 198 -3.98 7.65 -6.02
C SER A 198 -4.23 6.88 -4.72
N SER A 199 -3.74 7.41 -3.61
CA SER A 199 -4.02 6.87 -2.27
C SER A 199 -5.53 6.82 -2.00
N GLY A 200 -5.98 5.71 -1.41
CA GLY A 200 -7.39 5.51 -1.05
C GLY A 200 -8.23 4.81 -2.13
N THR A 201 -7.69 4.57 -3.33
CA THR A 201 -8.34 3.79 -4.37
C THR A 201 -8.35 2.30 -4.03
N TYR A 202 -9.46 1.63 -4.30
CA TYR A 202 -9.64 0.19 -4.14
C TYR A 202 -9.65 -0.48 -5.51
N VAL A 203 -8.61 -1.27 -5.83
CA VAL A 203 -8.53 -1.98 -7.11
C VAL A 203 -9.65 -3.02 -7.22
N ARG A 204 -10.08 -3.61 -6.09
CA ARG A 204 -11.26 -4.49 -6.03
C ARG A 204 -12.53 -3.79 -6.50
N ALA A 205 -12.73 -2.54 -6.08
CA ALA A 205 -13.88 -1.76 -6.54
C ALA A 205 -13.79 -1.40 -8.02
N LEU A 206 -12.59 -1.21 -8.60
CA LEU A 206 -12.44 -1.05 -10.06
C LEU A 206 -12.90 -2.30 -10.81
N ALA A 207 -12.56 -3.50 -10.30
CA ALA A 207 -13.01 -4.76 -10.91
C ALA A 207 -14.54 -4.92 -10.85
N ARG A 208 -15.15 -4.63 -9.69
CA ARG A 208 -16.61 -4.62 -9.50
C ARG A 208 -17.28 -3.62 -10.45
N ASP A 209 -16.79 -2.39 -10.49
CA ASP A 209 -17.40 -1.30 -11.25
C ASP A 209 -17.29 -1.54 -12.76
N LEU A 210 -16.15 -2.11 -13.23
CA LEU A 210 -15.98 -2.54 -14.61
C LEU A 210 -16.99 -3.64 -14.97
N GLY A 211 -17.08 -4.70 -14.16
CA GLY A 211 -18.03 -5.79 -14.39
C GLY A 211 -19.49 -5.34 -14.35
N SER A 212 -19.79 -4.35 -13.49
CA SER A 212 -21.11 -3.71 -13.39
C SER A 212 -21.44 -2.91 -14.66
N ALA A 213 -20.49 -2.10 -15.15
CA ALA A 213 -20.66 -1.31 -16.38
C ALA A 213 -20.90 -2.19 -17.62
N LEU A 214 -20.28 -3.39 -17.65
CA LEU A 214 -20.46 -4.38 -18.71
C LEU A 214 -21.68 -5.30 -18.51
N GLY A 215 -22.38 -5.19 -17.36
CA GLY A 215 -23.57 -5.97 -17.07
C GLY A 215 -23.33 -7.46 -16.76
N VAL A 216 -22.07 -7.88 -16.54
CA VAL A 216 -21.72 -9.29 -16.32
C VAL A 216 -21.16 -9.58 -14.91
N GLY A 217 -20.96 -8.53 -14.09
CA GLY A 217 -20.27 -8.66 -12.83
C GLY A 217 -18.76 -8.81 -12.99
N GLY A 218 -18.01 -8.47 -11.94
CA GLY A 218 -16.54 -8.53 -11.95
C GLY A 218 -15.96 -8.57 -10.54
N HIS A 219 -14.83 -9.26 -10.40
CA HIS A 219 -14.06 -9.34 -9.16
C HIS A 219 -12.58 -9.59 -9.46
N LEU A 220 -11.69 -9.37 -8.49
CA LEU A 220 -10.27 -9.70 -8.63
C LEU A 220 -10.00 -11.18 -8.36
N THR A 221 -9.20 -11.81 -9.22
CA THR A 221 -8.62 -13.15 -8.98
C THR A 221 -7.14 -13.08 -8.62
N ALA A 222 -6.45 -12.02 -9.03
CA ALA A 222 -5.06 -11.74 -8.64
C ALA A 222 -4.85 -10.23 -8.44
N LEU A 223 -3.99 -9.89 -7.48
CA LEU A 223 -3.57 -8.52 -7.22
C LEU A 223 -2.13 -8.49 -6.73
N ARG A 224 -1.26 -7.76 -7.41
CA ARG A 224 0.12 -7.55 -7.03
C ARG A 224 0.45 -6.06 -7.03
N ARG A 225 0.81 -5.51 -5.89
CA ARG A 225 1.30 -4.13 -5.83
C ARG A 225 2.75 -4.08 -6.25
N THR A 226 3.03 -3.44 -7.37
CA THR A 226 4.37 -3.36 -7.96
C THR A 226 5.16 -2.15 -7.50
N ARG A 227 4.46 -1.08 -7.04
CA ARG A 227 5.10 0.16 -6.57
C ARG A 227 4.26 0.89 -5.51
N VAL A 228 4.94 1.58 -4.60
CA VAL A 228 4.37 2.58 -3.67
C VAL A 228 5.30 3.80 -3.69
N GLY A 229 4.86 4.92 -4.25
CA GLY A 229 5.72 6.10 -4.42
C GLY A 229 7.03 5.77 -5.14
N GLY A 230 8.15 6.04 -4.51
CA GLY A 230 9.48 5.73 -5.05
C GLY A 230 9.98 4.31 -4.78
N TYR A 231 9.16 3.39 -4.26
CA TYR A 231 9.59 2.03 -3.87
C TYR A 231 8.92 0.98 -4.75
N GLY A 232 9.70 0.33 -5.61
CA GLY A 232 9.28 -0.75 -6.49
C GLY A 232 9.66 -2.14 -5.96
N LEU A 233 9.37 -3.16 -6.78
CA LEU A 233 9.78 -4.55 -6.52
C LEU A 233 11.30 -4.75 -6.61
N ASP A 234 11.99 -3.90 -7.33
CA ASP A 234 13.46 -3.91 -7.51
C ASP A 234 14.23 -3.69 -6.21
N VAL A 235 13.61 -3.01 -5.23
CA VAL A 235 14.17 -2.76 -3.90
C VAL A 235 13.47 -3.55 -2.78
N ALA A 236 12.51 -4.39 -3.14
CA ALA A 236 11.77 -5.21 -2.19
C ALA A 236 12.49 -6.55 -1.96
N SER A 237 12.39 -7.05 -0.73
CA SER A 237 12.86 -8.39 -0.36
C SER A 237 11.73 -9.22 0.21
N THR A 238 11.77 -10.54 -0.02
CA THR A 238 10.86 -11.48 0.64
C THR A 238 11.13 -11.56 2.14
N LEU A 239 10.19 -12.09 2.90
CA LEU A 239 10.37 -12.27 4.35
C LEU A 239 11.52 -13.24 4.65
N GLU A 240 11.70 -14.25 3.81
CA GLU A 240 12.77 -15.24 3.91
C GLU A 240 14.14 -14.62 3.64
N GLU A 241 14.27 -13.77 2.62
CA GLU A 241 15.51 -13.04 2.32
C GLU A 241 15.88 -12.08 3.46
N LEU A 242 14.90 -11.35 4.00
CA LEU A 242 15.11 -10.44 5.14
C LEU A 242 15.56 -11.20 6.38
N GLU A 243 15.00 -12.38 6.63
CA GLU A 243 15.41 -13.23 7.75
C GLU A 243 16.83 -13.77 7.55
N ALA A 244 17.12 -14.30 6.37
CA ALA A 244 18.45 -14.79 6.02
C ALA A 244 19.53 -13.68 6.10
N GLN A 245 19.19 -12.45 5.65
CA GLN A 245 20.07 -11.29 5.79
C GLN A 245 20.30 -10.95 7.26
N ALA A 246 19.22 -10.88 8.07
CA ALA A 246 19.34 -10.54 9.49
C ALA A 246 20.09 -11.62 10.30
N ASP A 247 19.99 -12.90 9.90
CA ASP A 247 20.76 -14.01 10.53
C ASP A 247 22.23 -13.93 10.19
N ARG A 248 22.58 -13.63 8.93
CA ARG A 248 23.95 -13.51 8.47
C ARG A 248 24.66 -12.29 9.08
N ASP A 249 23.98 -11.14 9.12
CA ASP A 249 24.57 -9.85 9.49
C ASP A 249 24.35 -9.50 10.98
N GLY A 250 23.59 -10.33 11.70
CA GLY A 250 23.26 -10.14 13.11
C GLY A 250 22.19 -9.05 13.39
N VAL A 251 21.82 -8.28 12.39
CA VAL A 251 20.83 -7.18 12.49
C VAL A 251 20.09 -7.02 11.18
N LEU A 252 18.80 -6.66 11.24
CA LEU A 252 18.01 -6.36 10.05
C LEU A 252 18.54 -5.08 9.38
N ALA A 253 18.87 -5.15 8.10
CA ALA A 253 19.19 -3.98 7.28
C ALA A 253 17.93 -3.15 7.00
N THR A 254 18.10 -1.84 7.02
CA THR A 254 17.05 -0.87 6.68
C THR A 254 17.56 0.12 5.64
N LEU A 255 16.66 0.59 4.78
CA LEU A 255 16.92 1.74 3.92
C LEU A 255 17.03 2.99 4.79
N PRO A 256 18.19 3.67 4.87
CA PRO A 256 18.37 4.82 5.72
C PRO A 256 17.37 5.95 5.45
N LEU A 257 16.97 6.70 6.49
CA LEU A 257 15.97 7.78 6.39
C LEU A 257 16.28 8.79 5.28
N ALA A 258 17.56 9.14 5.08
CA ALA A 258 17.99 10.06 4.04
C ALA A 258 17.71 9.51 2.64
N GLN A 259 18.04 8.24 2.39
CA GLN A 259 17.76 7.59 1.10
C GLN A 259 16.26 7.41 0.87
N ALA A 260 15.53 7.02 1.92
CA ALA A 260 14.08 6.91 1.87
C ALA A 260 13.41 8.24 1.51
N ALA A 261 13.86 9.33 2.11
CA ALA A 261 13.33 10.65 1.82
C ALA A 261 13.64 11.11 0.38
N ARG A 262 14.85 10.87 -0.12
CA ARG A 262 15.27 11.20 -1.50
C ARG A 262 14.45 10.44 -2.55
N ALA A 263 13.99 9.23 -2.25
CA ALA A 263 13.14 8.43 -3.15
C ALA A 263 11.68 8.91 -3.19
N THR A 264 11.25 9.71 -2.20
CA THR A 264 9.82 10.09 -2.05
C THR A 264 9.57 11.57 -2.27
N PHE A 265 10.52 12.46 -1.88
CA PHE A 265 10.32 13.90 -1.83
C PHE A 265 11.33 14.67 -2.67
N PRO A 266 10.97 15.85 -3.19
CA PRO A 266 11.94 16.85 -3.60
C PRO A 266 12.92 17.12 -2.45
N VAL A 267 14.19 17.38 -2.78
CA VAL A 267 15.26 17.56 -1.80
C VAL A 267 15.64 19.02 -1.70
N ARG A 268 15.83 19.50 -0.47
CA ARG A 268 16.43 20.79 -0.15
C ARG A 268 17.68 20.57 0.68
N GLU A 269 18.83 21.01 0.20
CA GLU A 269 20.06 21.04 0.96
C GLU A 269 20.06 22.29 1.88
N LEU A 270 20.41 22.07 3.13
CA LEU A 270 20.39 23.11 4.18
C LEU A 270 21.80 23.65 4.44
N THR A 271 21.87 24.92 4.90
CA THR A 271 23.10 25.39 5.59
C THR A 271 23.16 24.77 7.00
N PRO A 272 24.33 24.78 7.67
CA PRO A 272 24.46 24.32 9.06
C PRO A 272 23.50 25.03 10.02
N GLU A 273 23.29 26.33 9.83
CA GLU A 273 22.39 27.16 10.65
C GLU A 273 20.93 26.75 10.43
N GLN A 274 20.53 26.53 9.17
CA GLN A 274 19.18 26.06 8.84
C GLN A 274 18.92 24.65 9.39
N ALA A 275 19.91 23.75 9.29
CA ALA A 275 19.79 22.40 9.84
C ALA A 275 19.61 22.44 11.36
N THR A 276 20.37 23.29 12.05
CA THR A 276 20.23 23.51 13.49
C THR A 276 18.86 24.09 13.82
N ALA A 277 18.42 25.14 13.14
CA ALA A 277 17.09 25.74 13.38
C ALA A 277 15.95 24.73 13.22
N LEU A 278 15.95 23.95 12.12
CA LEU A 278 14.93 22.93 11.85
C LEU A 278 14.97 21.77 12.86
N SER A 279 16.13 21.38 13.38
CA SER A 279 16.23 20.34 14.41
C SER A 279 15.53 20.73 15.72
N TYR A 280 15.50 22.04 16.01
CA TYR A 280 14.70 22.62 17.10
C TYR A 280 13.24 22.95 16.73
N GLY A 281 12.79 22.57 15.52
CA GLY A 281 11.45 22.86 15.05
C GLY A 281 11.20 24.32 14.66
N GLN A 282 12.27 25.13 14.51
CA GLN A 282 12.18 26.52 14.07
C GLN A 282 11.94 26.58 12.56
N TRP A 283 11.34 27.67 12.10
CA TRP A 283 11.08 27.94 10.71
C TRP A 283 12.32 28.55 10.04
N VAL A 284 12.52 28.25 8.77
CA VAL A 284 13.59 28.82 7.95
C VAL A 284 13.01 29.48 6.70
N ASP A 285 13.82 30.20 5.92
CA ASP A 285 13.35 30.83 4.68
C ASP A 285 12.80 29.76 3.71
N ALA A 286 11.77 30.12 2.95
CA ALA A 286 11.15 29.22 1.96
C ALA A 286 12.13 28.87 0.83
N SER A 287 11.95 27.70 0.21
CA SER A 287 12.71 27.26 -0.96
C SER A 287 12.02 27.61 -2.30
N GLY A 288 10.72 27.89 -2.25
CA GLY A 288 9.89 28.04 -3.43
C GLY A 288 9.45 26.69 -4.03
N THR A 289 9.80 25.56 -3.40
CA THR A 289 9.42 24.22 -3.87
C THR A 289 8.01 23.89 -3.37
N PRO A 290 7.06 23.57 -4.25
CA PRO A 290 5.70 23.23 -3.82
C PRO A 290 5.65 21.88 -3.12
N GLY A 291 4.75 21.76 -2.13
CA GLY A 291 4.50 20.52 -1.39
C GLY A 291 5.55 20.22 -0.33
N THR A 292 5.51 18.96 0.15
CA THR A 292 6.43 18.49 1.19
C THR A 292 7.82 18.23 0.61
N THR A 293 8.86 18.78 1.23
CA THR A 293 10.25 18.71 0.79
C THR A 293 11.13 18.09 1.89
N ALA A 294 12.06 17.22 1.51
CA ALA A 294 13.06 16.64 2.42
C ALA A 294 14.20 17.61 2.64
N ALA A 295 14.34 18.11 3.86
CA ALA A 295 15.40 19.03 4.26
C ALA A 295 16.62 18.24 4.77
N MET A 296 17.72 18.27 4.00
CA MET A 296 18.93 17.50 4.24
C MET A 296 20.02 18.36 4.84
N SER A 297 20.72 17.84 5.84
CA SER A 297 21.90 18.50 6.41
C SER A 297 23.09 18.50 5.41
N PRO A 298 24.11 19.33 5.62
CA PRO A 298 25.35 19.28 4.82
C PRO A 298 26.07 17.92 4.89
N THR A 299 25.82 17.12 5.93
CA THR A 299 26.32 15.76 6.08
C THR A 299 25.46 14.70 5.40
N GLY A 300 24.38 15.12 4.72
CA GLY A 300 23.48 14.23 3.98
C GLY A 300 22.43 13.51 4.85
N GLU A 301 22.20 13.95 6.09
CA GLU A 301 21.19 13.39 6.98
C GLU A 301 19.84 14.07 6.76
N LEU A 302 18.75 13.34 6.88
CA LEU A 302 17.40 13.90 6.87
C LEU A 302 17.09 14.57 8.22
N VAL A 303 17.04 15.91 8.22
CA VAL A 303 16.74 16.70 9.40
C VAL A 303 15.23 16.78 9.63
N ALA A 304 14.50 17.18 8.60
CA ALA A 304 13.05 17.41 8.68
C ALA A 304 12.38 17.22 7.32
N LEU A 305 11.05 17.01 7.33
CA LEU A 305 10.21 17.35 6.20
C LEU A 305 9.66 18.77 6.44
N VAL A 306 9.64 19.59 5.39
CA VAL A 306 9.21 20.98 5.44
C VAL A 306 8.18 21.29 4.36
N GLU A 307 7.34 22.29 4.61
CA GLU A 307 6.41 22.85 3.63
C GLU A 307 6.53 24.36 3.61
N ASP A 308 6.60 24.93 2.42
CA ASP A 308 6.62 26.39 2.27
C ASP A 308 5.22 26.96 2.53
N THR A 309 5.16 28.04 3.31
CA THR A 309 3.92 28.71 3.70
C THR A 309 4.17 30.17 3.98
N ARG A 310 3.13 31.00 3.91
CA ARG A 310 3.21 32.42 4.18
C ARG A 310 2.82 32.75 5.61
N ARG A 311 3.71 33.43 6.36
CA ARG A 311 3.47 33.87 7.73
C ARG A 311 4.00 35.28 7.95
N GLY A 312 3.14 36.19 8.42
CA GLY A 312 3.53 37.57 8.70
C GLY A 312 4.10 38.34 7.50
N GLY A 313 3.59 38.03 6.29
CA GLY A 313 4.04 38.65 5.04
C GLY A 313 5.35 38.08 4.46
N LYS A 314 5.96 37.11 5.11
CA LYS A 314 7.18 36.41 4.66
C LYS A 314 6.87 34.99 4.21
N ASP A 315 7.57 34.52 3.19
CA ASP A 315 7.53 33.13 2.75
C ASP A 315 8.55 32.34 3.54
N LEU A 316 8.10 31.34 4.28
CA LEU A 316 8.89 30.54 5.22
C LEU A 316 8.61 29.05 5.03
N ALA A 317 9.62 28.21 5.27
CA ALA A 317 9.47 26.76 5.34
C ALA A 317 9.18 26.34 6.78
N ARG A 318 8.03 25.71 6.98
CA ARG A 318 7.57 25.17 8.25
C ARG A 318 7.97 23.71 8.37
N PRO A 319 8.65 23.26 9.43
CA PRO A 319 8.84 21.82 9.66
C PRO A 319 7.48 21.16 9.96
N VAL A 320 7.12 20.16 9.14
CA VAL A 320 5.93 19.33 9.34
C VAL A 320 6.28 18.01 10.03
N LEU A 321 7.55 17.63 9.97
CA LEU A 321 8.10 16.47 10.68
C LEU A 321 9.58 16.70 10.97
N VAL A 322 9.99 16.62 12.25
CA VAL A 322 11.42 16.64 12.65
C VAL A 322 11.88 15.23 12.96
N LEU A 323 12.97 14.80 12.32
CA LEU A 323 13.53 13.45 12.42
C LEU A 323 14.89 13.39 13.09
N ALA A 324 15.70 14.43 12.97
CA ALA A 324 16.95 14.62 13.70
C ALA A 324 16.75 15.74 14.75
N PRO A 325 16.18 15.45 15.93
CA PRO A 325 16.14 16.45 16.99
C PRO A 325 17.57 16.75 17.45
N ALA A 326 17.77 18.01 17.86
CA ALA A 326 19.06 18.49 18.36
C ALA A 326 19.55 17.71 19.57
#